data_8bcb7446ea7138b1800ccc6162c369c5
#
_entry.id   8bcb7446ea7138b1800ccc6162c369c5
#
_cell.length_a   1.000
_cell.length_b   1.000
_cell.length_c   1.000
_cell.angle_alpha   90.00
_cell.angle_beta   90.00
_cell.angle_gamma   90.00
#
_symmetry.space_group_name_H-M   'P 1'
#
loop_
_entity.id
_entity.type
_entity.pdbx_description
1 polymer ?
#
loop_
_entity_poly.entity_id
_entity_poly.type
_entity_poly.pdbx_seq_one_letter_code
_entity_poly.pdbx_strand_id
1 'polypeptide(L)'
;YTPQWYRHFDHTDDTGIVADAAILTSESNSRWYNYYVEGLRWMVENMDIDGIYLDDVSYDRRILKRMRRAMESVKPGCIIDLHSNTGFSKGPANQYADFFPYIDKVWFGESFLYDKMPPANWMVESSGIPFGLTGDMLYRGGNKWLGMQYGMTVRHPWETEGVICDPRIVWKVWDDFGIADAAMLGFWEKQPAVTASDATVKVTAYRKTGKVLLSIGNYSDEVKNVRLSFDWKQLGLEDG
;
A
#
# COMPACT_ATOMS: atom_id res chain seq x y z
N TYR A 1 29.98 -4.49 15.94
CA TYR A 1 28.67 -5.10 15.64
C TYR A 1 28.75 -6.59 15.86
N THR A 2 27.66 -7.20 16.37
CA THR A 2 27.61 -8.65 16.60
C THR A 2 26.79 -9.31 15.48
N PRO A 3 27.15 -10.51 15.01
CA PRO A 3 26.44 -11.23 13.95
C PRO A 3 24.96 -11.52 14.27
N GLN A 4 24.54 -11.41 15.53
CA GLN A 4 23.18 -11.67 15.99
C GLN A 4 22.14 -10.65 15.52
N TRP A 5 22.56 -9.45 15.15
CA TRP A 5 21.67 -8.36 14.80
C TRP A 5 22.19 -7.46 13.68
N TYR A 6 23.31 -7.82 13.09
CA TYR A 6 23.94 -7.08 12.03
C TYR A 6 24.26 -8.01 10.85
N ARG A 7 23.93 -7.59 9.68
CA ARG A 7 24.42 -8.15 8.43
C ARG A 7 25.08 -7.04 7.64
N HIS A 8 26.32 -7.25 7.26
CA HIS A 8 27.00 -6.35 6.35
C HIS A 8 26.33 -6.41 4.98
N PHE A 9 26.18 -5.27 4.37
CA PHE A 9 25.51 -5.12 3.11
C PHE A 9 26.28 -4.10 2.27
N ASP A 10 26.90 -4.57 1.19
CA ASP A 10 27.60 -3.71 0.26
C ASP A 10 26.60 -3.08 -0.70
N HIS A 11 26.29 -1.83 -0.48
CA HIS A 11 25.55 -1.01 -1.39
C HIS A 11 26.41 0.14 -1.86
N THR A 12 26.68 0.18 -3.17
CA THR A 12 27.37 1.32 -3.78
C THR A 12 26.32 2.22 -4.38
N ASP A 13 26.17 3.43 -3.84
CA ASP A 13 25.29 4.44 -4.39
C ASP A 13 25.86 5.05 -5.70
N ASP A 14 25.07 5.92 -6.33
CA ASP A 14 25.45 6.58 -7.59
C ASP A 14 26.68 7.50 -7.45
N THR A 15 27.11 7.79 -6.23
CA THR A 15 28.32 8.56 -5.95
C THR A 15 29.57 7.67 -5.77
N GLY A 16 29.41 6.36 -5.83
CA GLY A 16 30.46 5.38 -5.63
C GLY A 16 30.80 5.14 -4.15
N ILE A 17 29.99 5.66 -3.23
CA ILE A 17 30.16 5.43 -1.80
C ILE A 17 29.55 4.08 -1.45
N VAL A 18 30.34 3.21 -0.84
CA VAL A 18 29.84 1.96 -0.26
C VAL A 18 29.14 2.31 1.05
N ALA A 19 27.83 2.15 1.09
CA ALA A 19 27.05 2.30 2.30
C ALA A 19 26.85 0.95 2.97
N ASP A 20 27.22 0.85 4.24
CA ASP A 20 26.91 -0.30 5.07
C ASP A 20 25.49 -0.16 5.63
N ALA A 21 24.60 -1.06 5.24
CA ALA A 21 23.29 -1.15 5.85
C ALA A 21 23.31 -2.17 6.99
N ALA A 22 22.98 -1.75 8.20
CA ALA A 22 22.73 -2.67 9.30
C ALA A 22 21.32 -3.23 9.17
N ILE A 23 21.24 -4.50 8.93
CA ILE A 23 19.97 -5.23 8.86
C ILE A 23 19.81 -6.04 10.14
N LEU A 24 18.62 -5.98 10.71
CA LEU A 24 18.28 -6.79 11.87
C LEU A 24 18.07 -8.23 11.45
N THR A 25 19.04 -9.07 11.75
CA THR A 25 18.93 -10.49 11.51
C THR A 25 18.26 -11.23 12.66
N SER A 26 17.63 -12.27 12.35
CA SER A 26 16.46 -12.88 12.93
C SER A 26 16.66 -13.84 14.09
N GLU A 27 17.46 -13.57 15.09
CA GLU A 27 17.26 -14.36 16.29
C GLU A 27 16.35 -13.61 17.26
N SER A 28 15.06 -14.00 17.30
CA SER A 28 14.00 -13.37 18.07
C SER A 28 14.25 -13.24 19.58
N ASN A 29 15.30 -13.85 20.07
CA ASN A 29 15.69 -13.85 21.49
C ASN A 29 16.89 -12.95 21.80
N SER A 30 17.41 -12.18 20.84
CA SER A 30 18.54 -11.30 21.09
C SER A 30 18.13 -10.15 22.02
N ARG A 31 19.06 -9.71 22.87
CA ARG A 31 18.86 -8.51 23.70
C ARG A 31 18.58 -7.25 22.87
N TRP A 32 19.12 -7.23 21.65
CA TRP A 32 18.93 -6.13 20.73
C TRP A 32 17.45 -5.98 20.33
N TYR A 33 16.75 -7.07 20.07
CA TYR A 33 15.31 -7.00 19.78
C TYR A 33 14.50 -6.54 20.98
N ASN A 34 14.90 -6.90 22.19
CA ASN A 34 14.25 -6.36 23.39
C ASN A 34 14.43 -4.84 23.48
N TYR A 35 15.63 -4.35 23.22
CA TYR A 35 15.93 -2.93 23.16
C TYR A 35 15.14 -2.24 22.05
N TYR A 36 15.11 -2.80 20.84
CA TYR A 36 14.40 -2.28 19.70
C TYR A 36 12.88 -2.17 19.96
N VAL A 37 12.26 -3.25 20.42
CA VAL A 37 10.81 -3.27 20.71
C VAL A 37 10.44 -2.28 21.83
N GLU A 38 11.28 -2.20 22.87
CA GLU A 38 11.08 -1.24 23.95
C GLU A 38 11.30 0.20 23.49
N GLY A 39 12.27 0.43 22.62
CA GLY A 39 12.49 1.73 21.98
C GLY A 39 11.27 2.20 21.19
N LEU A 40 10.61 1.30 20.45
CA LEU A 40 9.36 1.63 19.75
C LEU A 40 8.24 1.99 20.72
N ARG A 41 8.07 1.20 21.78
CA ARG A 41 7.10 1.52 22.85
C ARG A 41 7.35 2.91 23.42
N TRP A 42 8.61 3.20 23.75
CA TRP A 42 9.01 4.50 24.28
C TRP A 42 8.73 5.65 23.30
N MET A 43 8.98 5.46 22.01
CA MET A 43 8.68 6.47 20.98
C MET A 43 7.19 6.78 20.89
N VAL A 44 6.34 5.75 20.91
CA VAL A 44 4.89 5.95 20.92
C VAL A 44 4.45 6.72 22.18
N GLU A 45 5.00 6.35 23.33
CA GLU A 45 4.64 6.94 24.64
C GLU A 45 5.12 8.38 24.81
N ASN A 46 6.33 8.71 24.34
CA ASN A 46 7.00 9.97 24.68
C ASN A 46 7.10 10.95 23.49
N MET A 47 6.98 10.47 22.26
CA MET A 47 7.03 11.30 21.07
C MET A 47 5.68 11.38 20.34
N ASP A 48 4.66 10.69 20.86
CA ASP A 48 3.29 10.65 20.35
C ASP A 48 3.19 10.26 18.86
N ILE A 49 4.08 9.38 18.40
CA ILE A 49 4.00 8.88 17.03
C ILE A 49 2.79 7.97 16.85
N ASP A 50 2.18 8.01 15.66
CA ASP A 50 0.98 7.22 15.31
C ASP A 50 1.33 5.86 14.69
N GLY A 51 2.57 5.64 14.34
CA GLY A 51 3.00 4.40 13.70
C GLY A 51 4.43 4.46 13.21
N ILE A 52 4.80 3.45 12.46
CA ILE A 52 6.14 3.30 11.89
C ILE A 52 6.08 2.83 10.45
N TYR A 53 7.05 3.24 9.68
CA TYR A 53 7.36 2.67 8.37
C TYR A 53 8.56 1.75 8.50
N LEU A 54 8.47 0.57 7.93
CA LEU A 54 9.50 -0.45 7.96
C LEU A 54 10.04 -0.67 6.55
N ASP A 55 11.31 -0.43 6.37
CA ASP A 55 12.03 -0.67 5.13
C ASP A 55 13.04 -1.80 5.30
N ASP A 56 13.25 -2.59 4.26
CA ASP A 56 14.21 -3.69 4.23
C ASP A 56 14.16 -4.65 5.44
N VAL A 57 12.96 -5.07 5.79
CA VAL A 57 12.73 -5.95 6.93
C VAL A 57 13.30 -7.34 6.67
N SER A 58 14.19 -7.77 7.57
CA SER A 58 14.82 -9.09 7.53
C SER A 58 14.59 -9.93 8.80
N TYR A 59 13.81 -9.45 9.74
CA TYR A 59 13.45 -10.18 10.94
C TYR A 59 12.13 -10.95 10.80
N ASP A 60 11.93 -11.94 11.69
CA ASP A 60 10.78 -12.83 11.60
C ASP A 60 9.46 -12.22 12.13
N ARG A 61 8.36 -12.87 11.83
CA ARG A 61 7.01 -12.44 12.25
C ARG A 61 6.85 -12.31 13.77
N ARG A 62 7.65 -13.00 14.59
CA ARG A 62 7.57 -12.91 16.05
C ARG A 62 8.01 -11.53 16.53
N ILE A 63 8.95 -10.92 15.86
CA ILE A 63 9.39 -9.55 16.18
C ILE A 63 8.27 -8.58 15.81
N LEU A 64 7.66 -8.67 14.62
CA LEU A 64 6.52 -7.84 14.24
C LEU A 64 5.34 -7.98 15.21
N LYS A 65 5.03 -9.20 15.64
CA LYS A 65 4.01 -9.43 16.67
C LYS A 65 4.33 -8.73 18.00
N ARG A 66 5.60 -8.75 18.41
CA ARG A 66 6.06 -8.06 19.63
C ARG A 66 5.96 -6.55 19.46
N MET A 67 6.39 -6.02 18.32
CA MET A 67 6.31 -4.59 17.99
C MET A 67 4.86 -4.12 18.05
N ARG A 68 3.95 -4.80 17.35
CA ARG A 68 2.50 -4.52 17.38
C ARG A 68 2.00 -4.46 18.82
N ARG A 69 2.26 -5.47 19.60
CA ARG A 69 1.78 -5.53 21.00
C ARG A 69 2.37 -4.42 21.87
N ALA A 70 3.64 -4.09 21.70
CA ALA A 70 4.30 -3.03 22.47
C ALA A 70 3.71 -1.65 22.14
N MET A 71 3.50 -1.36 20.86
CA MET A 71 2.92 -0.09 20.41
C MET A 71 1.44 0.03 20.84
N GLU A 72 0.63 -0.99 20.56
CA GLU A 72 -0.80 -1.04 20.93
C GLU A 72 -1.06 -0.95 22.44
N SER A 73 -0.12 -1.41 23.26
CA SER A 73 -0.24 -1.30 24.71
C SER A 73 -0.17 0.14 25.23
N VAL A 74 0.36 1.04 24.42
CA VAL A 74 0.48 2.47 24.73
C VAL A 74 -0.57 3.29 23.99
N LYS A 75 -0.67 3.07 22.69
CA LYS A 75 -1.57 3.84 21.81
C LYS A 75 -2.31 2.88 20.89
N PRO A 76 -3.57 2.54 21.21
CA PRO A 76 -4.40 1.72 20.32
C PRO A 76 -4.55 2.35 18.94
N GLY A 77 -4.47 1.52 17.89
CA GLY A 77 -4.60 1.97 16.50
C GLY A 77 -3.30 2.49 15.88
N CYS A 78 -2.15 2.21 16.48
CA CYS A 78 -0.86 2.45 15.83
C CYS A 78 -0.76 1.73 14.49
N ILE A 79 -0.25 2.42 13.48
CA ILE A 79 -0.08 1.88 12.12
C ILE A 79 1.33 1.31 11.94
N ILE A 80 1.41 0.12 11.35
CA ILE A 80 2.67 -0.42 10.83
C ILE A 80 2.54 -0.50 9.32
N ASP A 81 3.37 0.29 8.64
CA ASP A 81 3.47 0.35 7.20
C ASP A 81 4.74 -0.37 6.76
N LEU A 82 4.62 -1.35 5.88
CA LEU A 82 5.72 -2.22 5.45
C LEU A 82 6.08 -1.97 3.99
N HIS A 83 7.31 -1.60 3.74
CA HIS A 83 7.87 -1.67 2.41
C HIS A 83 8.10 -3.15 2.04
N SER A 84 7.34 -3.62 1.08
CA SER A 84 7.52 -4.95 0.51
C SER A 84 8.22 -4.82 -0.83
N ASN A 85 8.97 -5.79 -1.22
CA ASN A 85 9.55 -5.85 -2.55
C ASN A 85 10.59 -4.75 -2.85
N THR A 86 11.69 -4.85 -2.19
CA THR A 86 12.89 -4.08 -2.50
C THR A 86 13.57 -4.62 -3.75
N GLY A 87 14.57 -3.93 -4.26
CA GLY A 87 15.45 -4.43 -5.31
C GLY A 87 16.12 -5.79 -5.00
N PHE A 88 16.08 -6.23 -3.75
CA PHE A 88 16.60 -7.54 -3.29
C PHE A 88 15.65 -8.67 -3.58
N SER A 89 14.37 -8.42 -3.56
CA SER A 89 13.36 -9.43 -3.80
C SER A 89 12.57 -9.03 -5.03
N LYS A 90 12.96 -9.55 -6.14
CA LYS A 90 12.20 -9.45 -7.39
C LYS A 90 10.98 -10.39 -7.39
N GLY A 91 10.59 -10.86 -6.21
CA GLY A 91 9.46 -11.75 -6.02
C GLY A 91 8.15 -11.01 -5.80
N PRO A 92 7.03 -11.70 -5.89
CA PRO A 92 5.71 -11.14 -5.64
C PRO A 92 5.53 -10.73 -4.17
N ALA A 93 4.65 -9.80 -3.91
CA ALA A 93 4.37 -9.27 -2.57
C ALA A 93 3.97 -10.34 -1.55
N ASN A 94 3.43 -11.47 -2.00
CA ASN A 94 3.02 -12.57 -1.13
C ASN A 94 4.16 -13.22 -0.34
N GLN A 95 5.42 -12.98 -0.68
CA GLN A 95 6.57 -13.42 0.14
C GLN A 95 6.55 -12.83 1.56
N TYR A 96 5.84 -11.71 1.74
CA TYR A 96 5.64 -11.07 3.05
C TYR A 96 4.33 -11.48 3.74
N ALA A 97 3.60 -12.45 3.20
CA ALA A 97 2.29 -12.87 3.71
C ALA A 97 2.30 -13.27 5.20
N ASP A 98 3.41 -13.81 5.69
CA ASP A 98 3.61 -14.13 7.11
C ASP A 98 3.56 -12.89 8.03
N PHE A 99 3.78 -11.70 7.48
CA PHE A 99 3.79 -10.43 8.22
C PHE A 99 2.42 -9.74 8.20
N PHE A 100 1.57 -10.03 7.22
CA PHE A 100 0.31 -9.35 7.00
C PHE A 100 -0.60 -9.28 8.23
N PRO A 101 -0.68 -10.29 9.10
CA PRO A 101 -1.49 -10.19 10.32
C PRO A 101 -1.01 -9.15 11.34
N TYR A 102 0.17 -8.58 11.15
CA TYR A 102 0.81 -7.67 12.13
C TYR A 102 1.06 -6.27 11.57
N ILE A 103 0.63 -6.00 10.35
CA ILE A 103 0.79 -4.73 9.66
C ILE A 103 -0.57 -4.23 9.18
N ASP A 104 -0.66 -2.96 8.82
CA ASP A 104 -1.90 -2.33 8.36
C ASP A 104 -1.80 -1.94 6.90
N LYS A 105 -0.59 -1.63 6.45
CA LYS A 105 -0.35 -1.05 5.16
C LYS A 105 0.89 -1.65 4.51
N VAL A 106 0.88 -1.75 3.19
CA VAL A 106 2.00 -2.29 2.42
C VAL A 106 2.31 -1.39 1.24
N TRP A 107 3.57 -1.04 1.12
CA TRP A 107 4.11 -0.39 -0.08
C TRP A 107 4.56 -1.46 -1.04
N PHE A 108 3.70 -1.76 -1.98
CA PHE A 108 3.97 -2.78 -2.97
C PHE A 108 4.75 -2.23 -4.17
N GLY A 109 5.64 -3.05 -4.69
CA GLY A 109 6.02 -3.01 -6.08
C GLY A 109 6.90 -1.87 -6.52
N GLU A 110 7.98 -1.57 -5.83
CA GLU A 110 9.02 -0.68 -6.35
C GLU A 110 9.49 -1.08 -7.76
N SER A 111 9.39 -2.36 -8.09
CA SER A 111 9.77 -2.92 -9.40
C SER A 111 8.59 -3.21 -10.33
N PHE A 112 7.37 -2.91 -9.92
CA PHE A 112 6.18 -3.22 -10.72
C PHE A 112 6.01 -2.26 -11.88
N LEU A 113 5.65 -2.82 -13.03
CA LEU A 113 5.28 -2.05 -14.22
C LEU A 113 3.77 -1.80 -14.18
N TYR A 114 3.34 -0.89 -13.32
CA TYR A 114 1.94 -0.62 -13.02
C TYR A 114 1.06 -0.43 -14.26
N ASP A 115 1.56 0.25 -15.30
CA ASP A 115 0.82 0.48 -16.54
C ASP A 115 0.57 -0.79 -17.37
N LYS A 116 1.33 -1.86 -17.09
CA LYS A 116 1.23 -3.14 -17.81
C LYS A 116 0.57 -4.24 -17.00
N MET A 117 0.21 -3.95 -15.75
CA MET A 117 -0.40 -4.94 -14.86
C MET A 117 -1.88 -5.13 -15.18
N PRO A 118 -2.34 -6.38 -15.42
CA PRO A 118 -3.77 -6.65 -15.54
C PRO A 118 -4.48 -6.48 -14.19
N PRO A 119 -5.82 -6.31 -14.19
CA PRO A 119 -6.58 -6.11 -12.96
C PRO A 119 -6.36 -7.17 -11.88
N ALA A 120 -6.16 -8.43 -12.28
CA ALA A 120 -5.90 -9.51 -11.34
C ALA A 120 -4.60 -9.34 -10.57
N ASN A 121 -3.54 -8.88 -11.24
CA ASN A 121 -2.26 -8.59 -10.58
C ASN A 121 -2.35 -7.39 -9.65
N TRP A 122 -3.03 -6.33 -10.06
CA TRP A 122 -3.33 -5.21 -9.18
C TRP A 122 -4.04 -5.68 -7.91
N MET A 123 -5.04 -6.54 -8.04
CA MET A 123 -5.80 -7.06 -6.90
C MET A 123 -4.92 -7.87 -5.95
N VAL A 124 -4.15 -8.83 -6.47
CA VAL A 124 -3.44 -9.82 -5.65
C VAL A 124 -2.06 -9.32 -5.20
N GLU A 125 -1.36 -8.58 -6.06
CA GLU A 125 0.04 -8.22 -5.83
C GLU A 125 0.24 -6.81 -5.26
N SER A 126 -0.72 -5.90 -5.47
CA SER A 126 -0.50 -4.48 -5.13
C SER A 126 -1.50 -3.93 -4.13
N SER A 127 -2.77 -4.31 -4.21
CA SER A 127 -3.82 -3.59 -3.47
C SER A 127 -3.87 -3.89 -1.97
N GLY A 128 -3.37 -5.04 -1.54
CA GLY A 128 -3.54 -5.53 -0.18
C GLY A 128 -4.97 -6.00 0.16
N ILE A 129 -5.96 -5.70 -0.68
CA ILE A 129 -7.39 -5.96 -0.42
C ILE A 129 -7.68 -7.41 -0.02
N PRO A 130 -7.15 -8.45 -0.72
CA PRO A 130 -7.42 -9.84 -0.36
C PRO A 130 -6.93 -10.23 1.04
N PHE A 131 -6.05 -9.42 1.61
CA PHE A 131 -5.40 -9.67 2.90
C PHE A 131 -5.89 -8.73 4.00
N GLY A 132 -6.87 -7.87 3.70
CA GLY A 132 -7.38 -6.87 4.65
C GLY A 132 -6.41 -5.72 4.92
N LEU A 133 -5.49 -5.45 3.99
CA LEU A 133 -4.50 -4.38 4.07
C LEU A 133 -4.84 -3.26 3.11
N THR A 134 -4.24 -2.10 3.34
CA THR A 134 -4.22 -1.00 2.38
C THR A 134 -2.90 -1.01 1.62
N GLY A 135 -2.96 -1.02 0.30
CA GLY A 135 -1.78 -0.89 -0.56
C GLY A 135 -1.46 0.55 -0.89
N ASP A 136 -0.18 0.88 -0.97
CA ASP A 136 0.32 2.09 -1.61
C ASP A 136 1.24 1.74 -2.77
N MET A 137 1.18 2.56 -3.81
CA MET A 137 2.09 2.39 -4.94
C MET A 137 3.45 2.99 -4.62
N LEU A 138 4.47 2.17 -4.60
CA LEU A 138 5.84 2.66 -4.57
C LEU A 138 6.34 2.80 -6.00
N TYR A 139 6.57 4.01 -6.43
CA TYR A 139 6.51 4.29 -7.81
C TYR A 139 7.81 4.74 -8.47
N ARG A 140 7.98 4.23 -9.67
CA ARG A 140 8.67 4.85 -10.81
C ARG A 140 7.73 4.84 -12.03
N GLY A 141 6.90 5.89 -12.22
CA GLY A 141 5.90 5.99 -13.30
C GLY A 141 4.65 5.16 -13.04
N GLY A 142 3.70 5.24 -13.81
CA GLY A 142 2.49 4.51 -13.69
C GLY A 142 1.29 5.38 -13.57
N ASN A 143 0.20 4.81 -13.93
CA ASN A 143 -1.05 5.50 -13.96
C ASN A 143 -1.61 5.65 -12.54
N LYS A 144 -1.31 6.78 -11.89
CA LYS A 144 -1.82 7.11 -10.55
C LYS A 144 -3.34 7.00 -10.43
N TRP A 145 -4.05 7.14 -11.54
CA TRP A 145 -5.50 7.01 -11.58
C TRP A 145 -5.98 5.56 -11.49
N LEU A 146 -5.20 4.60 -12.00
CA LEU A 146 -5.51 3.18 -11.83
C LEU A 146 -5.47 2.75 -10.37
N GLY A 147 -4.61 3.32 -9.56
CA GLY A 147 -4.58 3.06 -8.13
C GLY A 147 -5.92 3.36 -7.44
N MET A 148 -6.64 4.38 -7.90
CA MET A 148 -7.96 4.71 -7.38
C MET A 148 -9.01 3.60 -7.60
N GLN A 149 -8.79 2.69 -8.55
CA GLN A 149 -9.65 1.51 -8.71
C GLN A 149 -9.62 0.60 -7.46
N TYR A 150 -8.54 0.66 -6.69
CA TYR A 150 -8.25 -0.23 -5.56
C TYR A 150 -8.09 0.51 -4.23
N GLY A 151 -8.49 1.77 -4.16
CA GLY A 151 -8.31 2.59 -2.96
C GLY A 151 -6.85 2.94 -2.66
N MET A 152 -6.00 2.85 -3.67
CA MET A 152 -4.57 3.10 -3.53
C MET A 152 -4.20 4.50 -3.99
N THR A 153 -3.17 5.06 -3.37
CA THR A 153 -2.50 6.27 -3.83
C THR A 153 -1.03 5.99 -4.11
N VAL A 154 -0.34 7.01 -4.56
CA VAL A 154 1.08 6.98 -4.81
C VAL A 154 1.78 7.78 -3.72
N ARG A 155 2.97 7.37 -3.34
CA ARG A 155 3.88 8.15 -2.50
C ARG A 155 4.13 9.54 -3.11
N HIS A 156 4.51 10.50 -2.28
CA HIS A 156 4.95 11.85 -2.68
C HIS A 156 5.92 11.80 -3.88
N PRO A 157 5.92 12.81 -4.76
CA PRO A 157 6.68 12.78 -6.01
C PRO A 157 8.13 12.37 -5.82
N TRP A 158 8.49 11.34 -6.50
CA TRP A 158 9.86 10.89 -6.64
C TRP A 158 10.28 11.22 -8.07
N GLU A 159 11.18 12.16 -8.22
CA GLU A 159 11.78 12.46 -9.52
C GLU A 159 12.87 11.43 -9.80
N THR A 160 12.65 10.58 -10.78
CA THR A 160 13.71 9.86 -11.46
C THR A 160 13.60 10.15 -12.94
N GLU A 161 14.71 10.60 -13.52
CA GLU A 161 14.95 10.81 -14.96
C GLU A 161 13.68 10.93 -15.86
N GLY A 162 13.05 12.10 -15.85
CA GLY A 162 11.99 12.44 -16.79
C GLY A 162 10.60 11.87 -16.49
N VAL A 163 10.43 11.16 -15.39
CA VAL A 163 9.11 10.66 -14.96
C VAL A 163 8.69 11.30 -13.66
N ILE A 164 7.71 12.18 -13.74
CA ILE A 164 7.11 12.84 -12.59
C ILE A 164 5.78 12.16 -12.27
N CYS A 165 5.73 11.41 -11.19
CA CYS A 165 4.46 11.00 -10.62
C CYS A 165 4.06 11.97 -9.52
N ASP A 166 3.20 12.92 -9.81
CA ASP A 166 2.67 13.85 -8.81
C ASP A 166 1.29 13.35 -8.34
N PRO A 167 1.16 12.82 -7.11
CA PRO A 167 -0.10 12.31 -6.59
C PRO A 167 -1.05 13.42 -6.11
N ARG A 168 -0.59 14.67 -5.99
CA ARG A 168 -1.37 15.77 -5.38
C ARG A 168 -2.73 15.98 -6.03
N ILE A 169 -2.85 15.72 -7.35
CA ILE A 169 -4.13 15.84 -8.03
C ILE A 169 -5.11 14.74 -7.60
N VAL A 170 -4.64 13.53 -7.35
CA VAL A 170 -5.47 12.43 -6.81
C VAL A 170 -5.86 12.74 -5.37
N TRP A 171 -4.92 13.19 -4.55
CA TRP A 171 -5.18 13.58 -3.17
C TRP A 171 -6.22 14.70 -3.10
N LYS A 172 -6.09 15.72 -3.96
CA LYS A 172 -7.09 16.79 -4.03
C LYS A 172 -8.48 16.28 -4.38
N VAL A 173 -8.60 15.35 -5.34
CA VAL A 173 -9.91 14.76 -5.68
C VAL A 173 -10.48 14.01 -4.47
N TRP A 174 -9.65 13.28 -3.75
CA TRP A 174 -10.08 12.54 -2.57
C TRP A 174 -10.50 13.47 -1.42
N ASP A 175 -9.73 14.52 -1.17
CA ASP A 175 -10.06 15.52 -0.14
C ASP A 175 -11.35 16.28 -0.48
N ASP A 176 -11.48 16.76 -1.72
CA ASP A 176 -12.67 17.47 -2.20
C ASP A 176 -13.93 16.60 -2.11
N PHE A 177 -13.79 15.30 -2.37
CA PHE A 177 -14.88 14.34 -2.21
C PHE A 177 -15.15 13.97 -0.75
N GLY A 178 -14.13 13.97 0.08
CA GLY A 178 -14.12 13.48 1.46
C GLY A 178 -14.07 11.95 1.50
N ILE A 179 -13.03 11.39 0.92
CA ILE A 179 -12.87 9.94 0.72
C ILE A 179 -12.84 9.16 2.03
N ALA A 180 -12.34 9.76 3.12
CA ALA A 180 -12.23 9.13 4.43
C ALA A 180 -13.57 8.61 4.99
N ASP A 181 -14.67 9.27 4.59
CA ASP A 181 -16.02 8.87 5.01
C ASP A 181 -16.78 8.08 3.94
N ALA A 182 -16.10 7.65 2.89
CA ALA A 182 -16.72 6.98 1.76
C ALA A 182 -16.64 5.45 1.89
N ALA A 183 -17.71 4.77 1.48
CA ALA A 183 -17.65 3.32 1.25
C ALA A 183 -17.13 3.05 -0.16
N MET A 184 -16.09 2.25 -0.28
CA MET A 184 -15.59 1.77 -1.57
C MET A 184 -16.38 0.54 -2.02
N LEU A 185 -16.91 0.60 -3.24
CA LEU A 185 -17.67 -0.47 -3.90
C LEU A 185 -16.87 -0.90 -5.15
N GLY A 186 -16.12 -1.99 -5.00
CA GLY A 186 -15.13 -2.41 -6.00
C GLY A 186 -15.76 -3.13 -7.18
N PHE A 187 -15.16 -3.00 -8.36
CA PHE A 187 -15.58 -3.72 -9.56
C PHE A 187 -15.43 -5.25 -9.44
N TRP A 188 -14.66 -5.74 -8.47
CA TRP A 188 -14.42 -7.16 -8.19
C TRP A 188 -15.47 -7.80 -7.31
N GLU A 189 -16.41 -7.03 -6.81
CA GLU A 189 -17.48 -7.56 -6.00
C GLU A 189 -18.37 -8.52 -6.82
N LYS A 190 -19.02 -9.45 -6.15
CA LYS A 190 -19.91 -10.41 -6.82
C LYS A 190 -21.04 -9.75 -7.60
N GLN A 191 -21.49 -8.60 -7.10
CA GLN A 191 -22.50 -7.74 -7.72
C GLN A 191 -21.98 -6.29 -7.67
N PRO A 192 -21.18 -5.86 -8.67
CA PRO A 192 -20.65 -4.51 -8.67
C PRO A 192 -21.77 -3.47 -8.80
N ALA A 193 -21.66 -2.39 -8.04
CA ALA A 193 -22.64 -1.30 -8.07
C ALA A 193 -22.67 -0.56 -9.42
N VAL A 194 -21.57 -0.60 -10.18
CA VAL A 194 -21.48 -0.04 -11.53
C VAL A 194 -20.78 -1.02 -12.45
N THR A 195 -21.35 -1.28 -13.61
CA THR A 195 -20.75 -2.14 -14.65
C THR A 195 -20.63 -1.40 -15.97
N ALA A 196 -19.63 -1.76 -16.76
CA ALA A 196 -19.44 -1.25 -18.12
C ALA A 196 -19.83 -2.30 -19.16
N SER A 197 -20.29 -1.86 -20.35
CA SER A 197 -20.66 -2.74 -21.46
C SER A 197 -19.48 -3.46 -22.11
N ASP A 198 -18.24 -3.02 -21.84
CA ASP A 198 -17.00 -3.66 -22.27
C ASP A 198 -16.24 -4.19 -21.02
N ALA A 199 -15.89 -5.47 -21.07
CA ALA A 199 -15.25 -6.14 -19.94
C ALA A 199 -13.83 -5.64 -19.63
N THR A 200 -13.17 -4.94 -20.54
CA THR A 200 -11.86 -4.33 -20.31
C THR A 200 -11.96 -3.01 -19.53
N VAL A 201 -13.16 -2.46 -19.41
CA VAL A 201 -13.40 -1.26 -18.62
C VAL A 201 -13.95 -1.66 -17.25
N LYS A 202 -13.29 -1.23 -16.18
CA LYS A 202 -13.66 -1.50 -14.80
C LYS A 202 -14.08 -0.23 -14.11
N VAL A 203 -15.03 -0.33 -13.19
CA VAL A 203 -15.55 0.83 -12.45
C VAL A 203 -15.62 0.51 -10.96
N THR A 204 -14.87 1.25 -10.18
CA THR A 204 -14.99 1.27 -8.72
C THR A 204 -15.75 2.56 -8.32
N ALA A 205 -16.73 2.43 -7.44
CA ALA A 205 -17.49 3.56 -6.93
C ALA A 205 -17.11 3.85 -5.48
N TYR A 206 -16.99 5.11 -5.14
CA TYR A 206 -16.87 5.59 -3.75
C TYR A 206 -18.17 6.30 -3.40
N ARG A 207 -18.90 5.77 -2.43
CA ARG A 207 -20.23 6.22 -2.05
C ARG A 207 -20.20 7.01 -0.75
N LYS A 208 -20.84 8.17 -0.78
CA LYS A 208 -21.25 8.94 0.43
C LYS A 208 -22.74 9.26 0.33
N THR A 209 -23.32 9.76 1.41
CA THR A 209 -24.70 10.23 1.40
C THR A 209 -24.89 11.31 0.32
N GLY A 210 -25.77 11.05 -0.62
CA GLY A 210 -26.14 11.98 -1.69
C GLY A 210 -25.11 12.20 -2.79
N LYS A 211 -23.95 11.50 -2.78
CA LYS A 211 -22.97 11.63 -3.85
C LYS A 211 -22.09 10.38 -4.04
N VAL A 212 -21.65 10.20 -5.27
CA VAL A 212 -20.77 9.09 -5.65
C VAL A 212 -19.61 9.64 -6.50
N LEU A 213 -18.39 9.15 -6.22
CA LEU A 213 -17.22 9.33 -7.08
C LEU A 213 -16.97 8.03 -7.82
N LEU A 214 -16.80 8.09 -9.14
CA LEU A 214 -16.47 6.93 -9.96
C LEU A 214 -15.00 6.96 -10.37
N SER A 215 -14.32 5.86 -10.14
CA SER A 215 -13.02 5.59 -10.75
C SER A 215 -13.23 4.62 -11.90
N ILE A 216 -12.97 5.08 -13.13
CA ILE A 216 -13.17 4.31 -14.36
C ILE A 216 -11.81 4.01 -14.98
N GLY A 217 -11.48 2.74 -15.08
CA GLY A 217 -10.21 2.28 -15.65
C GLY A 217 -10.43 1.49 -16.95
N ASN A 218 -9.74 1.90 -18.01
CA ASN A 218 -9.65 1.14 -19.24
C ASN A 218 -8.34 0.34 -19.25
N TYR A 219 -8.44 -0.99 -19.24
CA TYR A 219 -7.32 -1.91 -19.25
C TYR A 219 -6.97 -2.45 -20.65
N SER A 220 -7.45 -1.77 -21.68
CA SER A 220 -7.07 -2.05 -23.08
C SER A 220 -6.24 -0.92 -23.66
N ASP A 221 -5.51 -1.20 -24.73
CA ASP A 221 -4.73 -0.20 -25.48
C ASP A 221 -5.59 0.64 -26.44
N GLU A 222 -6.91 0.38 -26.48
CA GLU A 222 -7.84 1.04 -27.40
C GLU A 222 -8.74 2.03 -26.69
N VAL A 223 -9.14 3.10 -27.39
CA VAL A 223 -10.23 3.97 -26.92
C VAL A 223 -11.56 3.21 -26.96
N LYS A 224 -12.28 3.20 -25.87
CA LYS A 224 -13.57 2.50 -25.73
C LYS A 224 -14.72 3.48 -25.53
N ASN A 225 -15.79 3.24 -26.28
CA ASN A 225 -17.10 3.86 -26.02
C ASN A 225 -17.95 2.85 -25.25
N VAL A 226 -18.24 3.12 -24.00
CA VAL A 226 -18.95 2.20 -23.13
C VAL A 226 -20.23 2.80 -22.57
N ARG A 227 -21.22 1.95 -22.34
CA ARG A 227 -22.40 2.27 -21.56
C ARG A 227 -22.14 1.79 -20.12
N LEU A 228 -22.42 2.63 -19.15
CA LEU A 228 -22.42 2.26 -17.74
C LEU A 228 -23.84 1.91 -17.30
N SER A 229 -23.97 0.86 -16.52
CA SER A 229 -25.19 0.45 -15.83
C SER A 229 -24.99 0.60 -14.32
N PHE A 230 -25.99 1.18 -13.64
CA PHE A 230 -25.90 1.54 -12.23
C PHE A 230 -26.92 0.76 -11.41
N ASP A 231 -26.50 0.25 -10.29
CA ASP A 231 -27.38 -0.17 -9.20
C ASP A 231 -27.57 1.02 -8.24
N TRP A 232 -28.62 1.79 -8.49
CA TRP A 232 -28.90 3.01 -7.73
C TRP A 232 -29.12 2.76 -6.25
N LYS A 233 -29.66 1.59 -5.90
CA LYS A 233 -29.84 1.18 -4.51
C LYS A 233 -28.51 0.99 -3.80
N GLN A 234 -27.59 0.24 -4.40
CA GLN A 234 -26.25 0.09 -3.85
C GLN A 234 -25.51 1.41 -3.74
N LEU A 235 -25.74 2.32 -4.69
CA LEU A 235 -25.15 3.66 -4.68
C LEU A 235 -25.78 4.62 -3.68
N GLY A 236 -26.93 4.27 -3.11
CA GLY A 236 -27.66 5.13 -2.18
C GLY A 236 -28.23 6.40 -2.82
N LEU A 237 -28.63 6.30 -4.09
CA LEU A 237 -29.17 7.41 -4.91
C LEU A 237 -30.57 7.07 -5.48
N GLU A 238 -31.37 6.31 -4.75
CA GLU A 238 -32.67 5.82 -5.23
C GLU A 238 -33.71 6.92 -5.44
N ASP A 239 -33.53 8.08 -4.79
CA ASP A 239 -34.50 9.18 -4.80
C ASP A 239 -34.04 10.37 -5.68
N GLY A 240 -33.15 10.14 -6.65
CA GLY A 240 -32.59 11.13 -7.54
C GLY A 240 -33.22 11.16 -8.93
#